data_5b4751a81d8a320ad6ebf01ab3c1f060
#
_entry.id   5b4751a81d8a320ad6ebf01ab3c1f060
#
_cell.length_a   1.000
_cell.length_b   1.000
_cell.length_c   1.000
_cell.angle_alpha   90.00
_cell.angle_beta   90.00
_cell.angle_gamma   90.00
#
_symmetry.space_group_name_H-M   'P 1'
#
loop_
_entity.id
_entity.type
_entity.pdbx_description
1 polymer ?
#
loop_
_entity_poly.entity_id
_entity_poly.type
_entity_poly.pdbx_seq_one_letter_code
_entity_poly.pdbx_strand_id
1 'polypeptide(L)' 'MQINRLFEIIYILLDKKTVTANELAKKFEVSSRTIYRDVEILSGAGIPIYTTKGKGGGIS' A
#
# COMPACT_ATOMS: atom_id res chain seq x y z
N MET A 1 8.05 -7.65 9.06
CA MET A 1 7.33 -6.38 8.85
C MET A 1 8.33 -5.23 8.79
N GLN A 2 8.18 -4.36 7.82
CA GLN A 2 9.05 -3.20 7.64
C GLN A 2 8.32 -1.93 8.07
N ILE A 3 8.63 -1.44 9.24
CA ILE A 3 7.96 -0.23 9.75
C ILE A 3 8.19 0.97 8.84
N ASN A 4 9.41 1.15 8.36
CA ASN A 4 9.72 2.25 7.45
C ASN A 4 8.89 2.20 6.17
N ARG A 5 8.67 1.01 5.63
CA ARG A 5 7.85 0.83 4.44
C ARG A 5 6.39 1.22 4.72
N LEU A 6 5.87 0.87 5.89
CA LEU A 6 4.51 1.23 6.25
C LEU A 6 4.33 2.74 6.28
N PHE A 7 5.25 3.47 6.89
CA PHE A 7 5.19 4.93 6.91
C PHE A 7 5.31 5.52 5.51
N GLU A 8 6.19 4.98 4.68
CA GLU A 8 6.34 5.48 3.32
C GLU A 8 5.09 5.27 2.48
N ILE A 9 4.39 4.15 2.68
CA ILE A 9 3.13 3.91 1.99
C ILE A 9 2.11 4.99 2.37
N ILE A 10 2.03 5.32 3.66
CA ILE A 10 1.14 6.38 4.12
C ILE A 10 1.48 7.72 3.45
N TYR A 11 2.75 8.08 3.42
CA TYR A 11 3.18 9.33 2.80
C TYR A 11 2.86 9.38 1.31
N ILE A 12 3.07 8.28 0.61
CA ILE A 12 2.76 8.20 -0.81
C ILE A 12 1.27 8.42 -1.05
N LEU A 13 0.43 7.82 -0.22
CA LEU A 13 -1.02 7.96 -0.36
C LEU A 13 -1.49 9.37 -0.03
N LEU A 14 -0.84 10.03 0.91
CA LEU A 14 -1.16 11.42 1.21
C LEU A 14 -0.84 12.34 0.04
N ASP A 15 0.20 12.02 -0.70
CA ASP A 15 0.63 12.82 -1.85
C ASP A 15 -0.16 12.48 -3.12
N LYS A 16 -0.25 11.21 -3.45
CA LYS A 16 -0.83 10.75 -4.73
C LYS A 16 -2.30 10.37 -4.66
N LYS A 17 -2.84 10.20 -3.49
CA LYS A 17 -4.22 9.76 -3.24
C LYS A 17 -4.48 8.32 -3.62
N THR A 18 -4.06 7.88 -4.79
CA THR A 18 -4.26 6.50 -5.24
C THR A 18 -3.00 5.99 -5.94
N VAL A 19 -2.58 4.79 -5.59
CA VAL A 19 -1.47 4.10 -6.26
C VAL A 19 -1.86 2.64 -6.43
N THR A 20 -1.18 1.93 -7.33
CA THR A 20 -1.43 0.51 -7.49
C THR A 20 -0.47 -0.30 -6.62
N ALA A 21 -0.88 -1.52 -6.28
CA ALA A 21 0.01 -2.43 -5.56
C ALA A 21 1.28 -2.71 -6.36
N ASN A 22 1.17 -2.79 -7.69
CA ASN A 22 2.34 -3.01 -8.53
C ASN A 22 3.33 -1.86 -8.47
N GLU A 23 2.83 -0.64 -8.44
CA GLU A 23 3.70 0.53 -8.31
C GLU A 23 4.47 0.50 -7.00
N LEU A 24 3.79 0.20 -5.91
CA LEU A 24 4.44 0.10 -4.59
C LEU A 24 5.39 -1.08 -4.53
N ALA A 25 5.02 -2.20 -5.11
CA ALA A 25 5.86 -3.39 -5.14
C ALA A 25 7.19 -3.09 -5.85
N LYS A 26 7.13 -2.39 -6.97
CA LYS A 26 8.33 -2.01 -7.72
C LYS A 26 9.18 -1.03 -6.93
N LYS A 27 8.55 -0.04 -6.32
CA LYS A 27 9.26 0.97 -5.55
C LYS A 27 10.04 0.36 -4.39
N PHE A 28 9.44 -0.59 -3.69
CA PHE A 28 10.05 -1.20 -2.51
C PHE A 28 10.76 -2.51 -2.81
N GLU A 29 10.77 -2.94 -4.06
CA GLU A 29 11.40 -4.19 -4.49
C GLU A 29 10.88 -5.39 -3.72
N VAL A 30 9.57 -5.45 -3.57
CA VAL A 30 8.87 -6.58 -2.94
C VAL A 30 7.74 -7.05 -3.85
N SER A 31 7.11 -8.17 -3.49
CA SER A 31 5.99 -8.66 -4.26
C SER A 31 4.73 -7.84 -3.95
N SER A 32 3.77 -7.84 -4.88
CA SER A 32 2.49 -7.17 -4.64
C SER A 32 1.75 -7.81 -3.47
N ARG A 33 1.95 -9.11 -3.25
CA ARG A 33 1.38 -9.80 -2.09
C ARG A 33 1.85 -9.17 -0.79
N THR A 34 3.13 -8.81 -0.71
CA THR A 34 3.68 -8.13 0.46
C THR A 34 3.02 -6.77 0.66
N ILE A 35 2.77 -6.05 -0.44
CA ILE A 35 2.10 -4.75 -0.37
C ILE A 35 0.67 -4.90 0.18
N TYR A 36 -0.08 -5.88 -0.29
CA TYR A 36 -1.43 -6.12 0.22
C TYR A 36 -1.42 -6.47 1.70
N ARG A 37 -0.42 -7.24 2.14
CA ARG A 37 -0.27 -7.56 3.56
C ARG A 37 0.02 -6.31 4.37
N ASP A 38 0.88 -5.43 3.87
CA ASP A 38 1.17 -4.15 4.54
C ASP A 38 -0.08 -3.30 4.67
N VAL A 39 -0.89 -3.24 3.62
CA VAL A 39 -2.14 -2.48 3.64
C VAL A 39 -3.10 -3.05 4.68
N GLU A 40 -3.17 -4.37 4.81
CA GLU A 40 -3.99 -5.00 5.83
C GLU A 40 -3.53 -4.62 7.24
N ILE A 41 -2.22 -4.57 7.46
CA ILE A 41 -1.67 -4.17 8.75
C ILE A 41 -2.06 -2.73 9.07
N LEU A 42 -1.91 -1.83 8.11
CA LEU A 42 -2.26 -0.43 8.30
C LEU A 42 -3.76 -0.26 8.55
N SER A 43 -4.57 -0.95 7.78
CA SER A 43 -6.01 -0.91 7.94
C SER A 43 -6.44 -1.42 9.32
N GLY A 44 -5.81 -2.50 9.77
CA GLY A 44 -6.07 -3.06 11.09
C GLY A 44 -5.66 -2.13 12.22
N ALA A 45 -4.73 -1.21 11.96
CA ALA A 45 -4.28 -0.22 12.93
C ALA A 45 -5.15 1.04 12.94
N GLY A 46 -6.22 1.06 12.15
CA GLY A 46 -7.13 2.20 12.11
C GLY A 46 -6.82 3.21 11.04
N ILE A 47 -5.85 2.94 10.17
CA ILE A 47 -5.54 3.83 9.06
C ILE A 47 -6.58 3.58 7.95
N PRO A 48 -7.32 4.59 7.50
CA PRO A 48 -8.38 4.40 6.50
C PRO A 48 -7.83 4.21 5.10
N ILE A 49 -7.28 3.03 4.85
CA ILE A 49 -6.72 2.64 3.56
C ILE A 49 -7.59 1.54 2.98
N TYR A 50 -7.94 1.67 1.71
CA TYR A 50 -8.80 0.72 1.03
C TYR A 50 -8.14 0.22 -0.23
N THR A 51 -8.42 -1.03 -0.56
CA THR A 51 -7.98 -1.62 -1.83
C THR A 51 -9.19 -1.81 -2.72
N THR A 52 -9.02 -1.54 -4.02
CA THR A 52 -10.04 -1.85 -5.00
C THR A 52 -9.57 -3.05 -5.80
N LYS A 53 -10.45 -4.02 -5.96
CA LYS A 53 -10.19 -5.13 -6.85
C LYS A 53 -10.45 -4.67 -8.26
N GLY A 54 -9.50 -4.92 -9.11
CA GLY A 54 -9.64 -4.51 -10.48
C GLY A 54 -8.28 -4.48 -11.13
N LYS A 55 -8.25 -3.93 -12.32
CA LYS A 55 -7.03 -3.87 -13.10
C LYS A 55 -6.01 -2.98 -12.38
N GLY A 56 -4.92 -3.57 -11.96
CA GLY A 56 -3.86 -2.85 -11.29
C GLY A 56 -3.93 -2.79 -9.77
N GLY A 57 -5.05 -3.18 -9.16
CA GLY A 57 -5.17 -3.23 -7.71
C GLY A 57 -4.96 -1.89 -7.02
N GLY A 58 -5.87 -0.93 -7.25
CA GLY A 58 -5.76 0.41 -6.66
C GLY A 58 -5.79 0.42 -5.14
N ILE A 59 -4.97 1.27 -4.53
CA ILE A 59 -4.89 1.48 -3.08
C ILE A 59 -5.07 2.96 -2.82
N SER A 60 -5.98 3.28 -1.92
CA SER A 60 -6.24 4.67 -1.60
C SER A 60 -6.64 4.89 -0.14
#